data_2d893a7cbfb5798769bea11b06ae36fa
#
_entry.id   2d893a7cbfb5798769bea11b06ae36fa
#
_cell.length_a   1.000
_cell.length_b   1.000
_cell.length_c   1.000
_cell.angle_alpha   90.00
_cell.angle_beta   90.00
_cell.angle_gamma   90.00
#
_symmetry.space_group_name_H-M   'P 1'
#
loop_
_entity.id
_entity.type
_entity.pdbx_description
1 polymer ?
#
loop_
_entity_poly.entity_id
_entity_poly.type
_entity_poly.pdbx_seq_one_letter_code
_entity_poly.pdbx_strand_id
1 'polypeptide(L)'
;AIMASLAQKGSESISGNGQWGYQKRMESGKFNTCKAPYGFTMHEGKLSIKEDEAAVVQCIFQLYLNGLNGYEIANTLSQQEIPPGSEMGTWKDSSIYYILKNERYAGKAMVGKSYSTTTFPHKKVRNHGEREMYLLPDSNPPIVSPEVFDRVQTLLQSRKTPHNGSTNQPFSRKLYCANCGRSLKRKFTNDKMYWVCNTHFQNAASCPTPPY
;
A
#
# COMPACT_ATOMS: atom_id res chain seq x y z
N ALA A 1 9.67 -43.21 -12.59
CA ALA A 1 8.34 -42.56 -12.50
C ALA A 1 7.76 -42.64 -11.06
N ILE A 2 7.77 -43.81 -10.39
CA ILE A 2 7.14 -44.00 -9.07
C ILE A 2 7.81 -43.13 -7.98
N MET A 3 9.14 -43.04 -7.92
CA MET A 3 9.87 -42.26 -6.93
C MET A 3 9.61 -40.77 -7.07
N ALA A 4 9.50 -40.26 -8.29
CA ALA A 4 9.16 -38.84 -8.53
C ALA A 4 7.73 -38.50 -8.05
N SER A 5 6.77 -39.42 -8.28
CA SER A 5 5.38 -39.25 -7.82
C SER A 5 5.27 -39.31 -6.29
N LEU A 6 6.04 -40.13 -5.61
CA LEU A 6 6.08 -40.21 -4.15
C LEU A 6 6.70 -38.93 -3.56
N ALA A 7 7.80 -38.44 -4.13
CA ALA A 7 8.44 -37.18 -3.70
C ALA A 7 7.51 -35.98 -3.88
N GLN A 8 6.75 -35.92 -4.99
CA GLN A 8 5.79 -34.86 -5.23
C GLN A 8 4.64 -34.91 -4.22
N LYS A 9 4.03 -36.07 -3.98
CA LYS A 9 2.99 -36.24 -2.96
C LYS A 9 3.46 -35.89 -1.56
N GLY A 10 4.70 -36.24 -1.22
CA GLY A 10 5.32 -35.87 0.06
C GLY A 10 5.44 -34.35 0.21
N SER A 11 5.90 -33.67 -0.83
CA SER A 11 6.02 -32.20 -0.86
C SER A 11 4.66 -31.49 -0.75
N GLU A 12 3.64 -32.00 -1.47
CA GLU A 12 2.27 -31.47 -1.41
C GLU A 12 1.66 -31.62 0.00
N SER A 13 1.86 -32.78 0.64
CA SER A 13 1.39 -33.04 2.01
C SER A 13 2.04 -32.11 3.03
N ILE A 14 3.37 -31.93 2.96
CA ILE A 14 4.10 -30.99 3.84
C ILE A 14 3.60 -29.55 3.64
N SER A 15 3.41 -29.14 2.40
CA SER A 15 2.88 -27.81 2.07
C SER A 15 1.45 -27.61 2.60
N GLY A 16 0.59 -28.62 2.44
CA GLY A 16 -0.79 -28.60 2.97
C GLY A 16 -0.85 -28.50 4.49
N ASN A 17 -0.03 -29.30 5.20
CA ASN A 17 0.07 -29.26 6.66
C ASN A 17 0.59 -27.90 7.14
N GLY A 18 1.57 -27.30 6.45
CA GLY A 18 2.07 -25.96 6.73
C GLY A 18 0.99 -24.90 6.58
N GLN A 19 0.20 -24.95 5.51
CA GLN A 19 -0.92 -24.02 5.27
C GLN A 19 -2.01 -24.16 6.34
N TRP A 20 -2.39 -25.39 6.68
CA TRP A 20 -3.36 -25.66 7.73
C TRP A 20 -2.90 -25.15 9.10
N GLY A 21 -1.64 -25.41 9.48
CA GLY A 21 -1.08 -24.92 10.74
C GLY A 21 -0.99 -23.39 10.77
N TYR A 22 -0.75 -22.74 9.64
CA TYR A 22 -0.77 -21.28 9.49
C TYR A 22 -2.18 -20.72 9.69
N GLN A 23 -3.17 -21.35 9.05
CA GLN A 23 -4.58 -20.98 9.19
C GLN A 23 -5.07 -21.12 10.63
N LYS A 24 -4.75 -22.21 11.30
CA LYS A 24 -5.11 -22.41 12.71
C LYS A 24 -4.49 -21.38 13.65
N ARG A 25 -3.27 -20.93 13.39
CA ARG A 25 -2.65 -19.83 14.14
C ARG A 25 -3.35 -18.50 13.88
N MET A 26 -3.81 -18.23 12.65
CA MET A 26 -4.59 -17.04 12.34
C MET A 26 -5.94 -17.05 13.06
N GLU A 27 -6.67 -18.16 13.02
CA GLU A 27 -7.96 -18.35 13.71
C GLU A 27 -7.83 -18.18 15.21
N SER A 28 -6.76 -18.71 15.81
CA SER A 28 -6.53 -18.64 17.26
C SER A 28 -5.93 -17.31 17.74
N GLY A 29 -5.68 -16.36 16.86
CA GLY A 29 -5.05 -15.09 17.19
C GLY A 29 -3.57 -15.18 17.60
N LYS A 30 -2.96 -16.38 17.58
CA LYS A 30 -1.54 -16.62 17.90
C LYS A 30 -0.63 -16.37 16.71
N PHE A 31 -0.88 -15.27 16.00
CA PHE A 31 -0.11 -14.93 14.82
C PHE A 31 0.94 -13.88 15.14
N ASN A 32 2.20 -14.29 15.13
CA ASN A 32 3.32 -13.40 15.34
C ASN A 32 3.73 -12.76 14.02
N THR A 33 3.91 -11.44 14.03
CA THR A 33 4.47 -10.73 12.88
C THR A 33 5.99 -10.89 12.86
N CYS A 34 6.55 -10.98 11.64
CA CYS A 34 8.01 -11.05 11.49
C CYS A 34 8.69 -9.68 11.57
N LYS A 35 7.97 -8.58 11.44
CA LYS A 35 8.51 -7.21 11.44
C LYS A 35 7.54 -6.26 12.12
N ALA A 36 8.07 -5.44 13.05
CA ALA A 36 7.30 -4.38 13.69
C ALA A 36 7.06 -3.23 12.69
N PRO A 37 5.83 -2.67 12.62
CA PRO A 37 5.59 -1.41 11.94
C PRO A 37 6.31 -0.25 12.66
N TYR A 38 6.53 0.86 11.96
CA TYR A 38 7.04 2.10 12.55
C TYR A 38 6.19 2.53 13.76
N GLY A 39 6.80 2.97 14.84
CA GLY A 39 6.10 3.25 16.10
C GLY A 39 5.96 2.06 17.04
N PHE A 40 6.39 0.87 16.60
CA PHE A 40 6.40 -0.31 17.44
C PHE A 40 7.76 -1.00 17.45
N THR A 41 8.06 -1.66 18.56
CA THR A 41 9.13 -2.64 18.67
C THR A 41 8.52 -4.02 18.88
N MET A 42 9.28 -5.07 18.60
CA MET A 42 8.86 -6.44 18.82
C MET A 42 9.69 -7.08 19.92
N HIS A 43 9.00 -7.56 20.94
CA HIS A 43 9.59 -8.31 22.02
C HIS A 43 8.83 -9.63 22.20
N GLU A 44 9.50 -10.76 22.13
CA GLU A 44 8.91 -12.10 22.28
C GLU A 44 7.63 -12.33 21.42
N GLY A 45 7.62 -11.81 20.19
CA GLY A 45 6.48 -11.94 19.29
C GLY A 45 5.31 -11.00 19.58
N LYS A 46 5.40 -10.12 20.57
CA LYS A 46 4.41 -9.09 20.89
C LYS A 46 4.92 -7.72 20.46
N LEU A 47 3.99 -6.90 20.01
CA LEU A 47 4.29 -5.50 19.69
C LEU A 47 4.17 -4.64 20.94
N SER A 48 5.21 -3.84 21.20
CA SER A 48 5.26 -2.81 22.23
C SER A 48 5.43 -1.45 21.58
N ILE A 49 4.88 -0.40 22.18
CA ILE A 49 5.00 0.97 21.67
C ILE A 49 6.45 1.44 21.83
N LYS A 50 6.97 2.08 20.79
CA LYS A 50 8.22 2.85 20.83
C LYS A 50 7.85 4.33 20.85
N GLU A 51 7.97 4.96 22.01
CA GLU A 51 7.39 6.29 22.28
C GLU A 51 7.83 7.37 21.29
N ASP A 52 9.13 7.43 20.93
CA ASP A 52 9.66 8.41 19.98
C ASP A 52 8.99 8.31 18.60
N GLU A 53 8.87 7.11 18.08
CA GLU A 53 8.24 6.85 16.78
C GLU A 53 6.71 6.93 16.87
N ALA A 54 6.12 6.58 18.00
CA ALA A 54 4.68 6.66 18.21
C ALA A 54 4.18 8.12 18.20
N ALA A 55 4.94 9.04 18.78
CA ALA A 55 4.65 10.48 18.69
C ALA A 55 4.60 10.96 17.23
N VAL A 56 5.53 10.49 16.40
CA VAL A 56 5.54 10.80 14.96
C VAL A 56 4.30 10.21 14.25
N VAL A 57 3.91 8.99 14.58
CA VAL A 57 2.68 8.38 14.04
C VAL A 57 1.46 9.21 14.40
N GLN A 58 1.31 9.62 15.66
CA GLN A 58 0.22 10.50 16.09
C GLN A 58 0.22 11.82 15.32
N CYS A 59 1.39 12.42 15.15
CA CYS A 59 1.56 13.64 14.35
C CYS A 59 1.10 13.45 12.91
N ILE A 60 1.46 12.34 12.25
CA ILE A 60 1.02 12.01 10.88
C ILE A 60 -0.51 11.95 10.79
N PHE A 61 -1.18 11.29 11.75
CA PHE A 61 -2.63 11.22 11.78
C PHE A 61 -3.27 12.61 11.98
N GLN A 62 -2.73 13.45 12.85
CA GLN A 62 -3.23 14.82 13.08
C GLN A 62 -3.03 15.71 11.85
N LEU A 63 -1.85 15.71 11.24
CA LEU A 63 -1.59 16.48 10.02
C LEU A 63 -2.55 16.08 8.89
N TYR A 64 -2.86 14.79 8.74
CA TYR A 64 -3.81 14.32 7.75
C TYR A 64 -5.24 14.77 8.04
N LEU A 65 -5.67 14.77 9.32
CA LEU A 65 -6.97 15.30 9.75
C LEU A 65 -7.07 16.82 9.55
N ASN A 66 -5.96 17.54 9.68
CA ASN A 66 -5.86 18.98 9.43
C ASN A 66 -5.87 19.31 7.91
N GLY A 67 -5.95 18.32 7.04
CA GLY A 67 -6.15 18.53 5.63
C GLY A 67 -4.95 18.29 4.73
N LEU A 68 -3.75 18.11 5.28
CA LEU A 68 -2.54 17.85 4.48
C LEU A 68 -2.65 16.53 3.73
N ASN A 69 -2.05 16.47 2.55
CA ASN A 69 -1.92 15.23 1.79
C ASN A 69 -0.63 14.47 2.16
N GLY A 70 -0.48 13.22 1.66
CA GLY A 70 0.66 12.38 2.01
C GLY A 70 2.02 12.96 1.61
N TYR A 71 2.08 13.68 0.49
CA TYR A 71 3.30 14.34 0.01
C TYR A 71 3.70 15.53 0.92
N GLU A 72 2.74 16.37 1.29
CA GLU A 72 2.97 17.51 2.20
C GLU A 72 3.43 17.03 3.58
N ILE A 73 2.82 15.98 4.12
CA ILE A 73 3.24 15.37 5.39
C ILE A 73 4.67 14.82 5.29
N ALA A 74 4.99 14.09 4.22
CA ALA A 74 6.33 13.56 4.01
C ALA A 74 7.39 14.65 3.94
N ASN A 75 7.10 15.77 3.26
CA ASN A 75 7.98 16.93 3.20
C ASN A 75 8.17 17.59 4.56
N THR A 76 7.09 17.78 5.32
CA THR A 76 7.14 18.35 6.67
C THR A 76 8.05 17.52 7.60
N LEU A 77 7.88 16.19 7.61
CA LEU A 77 8.71 15.30 8.42
C LEU A 77 10.17 15.31 7.97
N SER A 78 10.42 15.41 6.67
CA SER A 78 11.79 15.49 6.12
C SER A 78 12.46 16.81 6.46
N GLN A 79 11.73 17.94 6.45
CA GLN A 79 12.24 19.26 6.85
C GLN A 79 12.56 19.32 8.34
N GLN A 80 11.84 18.56 9.16
CA GLN A 80 12.09 18.43 10.59
C GLN A 80 13.17 17.39 10.93
N GLU A 81 13.83 16.84 9.91
CA GLU A 81 14.89 15.83 10.03
C GLU A 81 14.47 14.58 10.83
N ILE A 82 13.17 14.29 10.86
CA ILE A 82 12.63 13.12 11.54
C ILE A 82 13.00 11.86 10.73
N PRO A 83 13.73 10.90 11.30
CA PRO A 83 14.16 9.72 10.57
C PRO A 83 12.98 8.82 10.23
N PRO A 84 12.82 8.38 8.97
CA PRO A 84 11.89 7.32 8.64
C PRO A 84 12.37 5.99 9.21
N GLY A 85 11.48 5.13 9.63
CA GLY A 85 11.79 3.81 10.23
C GLY A 85 12.37 2.77 9.28
N SER A 86 12.79 3.16 8.09
CA SER A 86 13.46 2.31 7.11
C SER A 86 14.82 2.90 6.78
N GLU A 87 15.78 2.06 6.44
CA GLU A 87 17.13 2.45 5.96
C GLU A 87 17.09 3.30 4.67
N MET A 88 15.92 3.67 4.17
CA MET A 88 15.70 4.37 2.91
C MET A 88 15.74 5.91 3.01
N GLY A 89 16.29 6.45 4.05
CA GLY A 89 16.78 7.84 4.15
C GLY A 89 15.76 8.98 4.07
N THR A 90 14.59 8.82 3.44
CA THR A 90 13.61 9.89 3.28
C THR A 90 12.17 9.41 3.36
N TRP A 91 11.31 10.26 3.90
CA TRP A 91 9.86 10.03 3.90
C TRP A 91 9.31 10.11 2.46
N LYS A 92 8.39 9.19 2.14
CA LYS A 92 7.65 9.15 0.87
C LYS A 92 6.15 9.19 1.16
N ASP A 93 5.38 9.75 0.25
CA ASP A 93 3.91 9.74 0.31
C ASP A 93 3.33 8.33 0.48
N SER A 94 3.91 7.34 -0.21
CA SER A 94 3.53 5.94 -0.09
C SER A 94 3.71 5.40 1.33
N SER A 95 4.77 5.81 2.04
CA SER A 95 5.03 5.43 3.43
C SER A 95 3.99 6.05 4.36
N ILE A 96 3.62 7.32 4.14
CA ILE A 96 2.56 7.99 4.90
C ILE A 96 1.22 7.27 4.72
N TYR A 97 0.82 6.98 3.47
CA TYR A 97 -0.41 6.24 3.21
C TYR A 97 -0.38 4.80 3.73
N TYR A 98 0.79 4.17 3.80
CA TYR A 98 0.94 2.86 4.44
C TYR A 98 0.64 2.94 5.94
N ILE A 99 1.19 3.96 6.63
CA ILE A 99 0.92 4.22 8.06
C ILE A 99 -0.57 4.51 8.25
N LEU A 100 -1.16 5.46 7.53
CA LEU A 100 -2.56 5.87 7.69
C LEU A 100 -3.57 4.72 7.46
N LYS A 101 -3.21 3.71 6.66
CA LYS A 101 -4.09 2.56 6.33
C LYS A 101 -3.87 1.32 7.21
N ASN A 102 -2.88 1.35 8.08
CA ASN A 102 -2.53 0.17 8.87
C ASN A 102 -3.34 0.14 10.16
N GLU A 103 -4.26 -0.78 10.26
CA GLU A 103 -5.18 -0.98 11.38
C GLU A 103 -4.49 -1.29 12.72
N ARG A 104 -3.21 -1.66 12.69
CA ARG A 104 -2.42 -1.93 13.91
C ARG A 104 -2.26 -0.68 14.76
N TYR A 105 -2.28 0.49 14.17
CA TYR A 105 -2.20 1.74 14.93
C TYR A 105 -3.45 1.98 15.80
N ALA A 106 -4.58 1.36 15.46
CA ALA A 106 -5.80 1.34 16.26
C ALA A 106 -5.94 0.09 17.16
N GLY A 107 -4.86 -0.66 17.36
CA GLY A 107 -4.85 -1.85 18.22
C GLY A 107 -5.40 -3.13 17.57
N LYS A 108 -5.78 -3.09 16.31
CA LYS A 108 -6.38 -4.21 15.57
C LYS A 108 -5.34 -4.81 14.61
N ALA A 109 -5.44 -6.11 14.32
CA ALA A 109 -4.63 -6.72 13.27
C ALA A 109 -5.49 -7.51 12.28
N MET A 110 -5.34 -7.23 11.00
CA MET A 110 -5.92 -8.04 9.93
C MET A 110 -4.88 -9.06 9.47
N VAL A 111 -5.18 -10.34 9.63
CA VAL A 111 -4.34 -11.45 9.17
C VAL A 111 -4.95 -12.12 7.94
N GLY A 112 -4.15 -12.83 7.15
CA GLY A 112 -4.62 -13.43 5.90
C GLY A 112 -4.65 -12.47 4.70
N LYS A 113 -4.02 -11.28 4.77
CA LYS A 113 -3.96 -10.29 3.66
C LYS A 113 -3.23 -10.79 2.42
N SER A 114 -2.47 -11.87 2.51
CA SER A 114 -1.77 -12.49 1.39
C SER A 114 -1.62 -13.98 1.62
N TYR A 115 -1.52 -14.73 0.54
CA TYR A 115 -1.30 -16.18 0.57
C TYR A 115 -0.32 -16.59 -0.54
N SER A 116 0.28 -17.78 -0.39
CA SER A 116 1.08 -18.38 -1.44
C SER A 116 0.21 -19.27 -2.33
N THR A 117 0.43 -19.20 -3.64
CA THR A 117 -0.25 -20.07 -4.60
C THR A 117 0.13 -21.54 -4.35
N THR A 118 -0.79 -22.46 -4.67
CA THR A 118 -0.55 -23.90 -4.59
C THR A 118 0.23 -24.43 -5.79
N THR A 119 0.17 -23.72 -6.93
CA THR A 119 0.87 -24.10 -8.16
C THR A 119 2.33 -23.66 -8.15
N PHE A 120 3.21 -24.53 -8.65
CA PHE A 120 4.63 -24.18 -8.82
C PHE A 120 4.83 -23.30 -10.08
N PRO A 121 5.69 -22.24 -10.03
CA PRO A 121 6.40 -21.74 -8.85
C PRO A 121 5.47 -21.02 -7.87
N HIS A 122 5.62 -21.28 -6.57
CA HIS A 122 4.82 -20.65 -5.54
C HIS A 122 5.03 -19.12 -5.55
N LYS A 123 3.94 -18.38 -5.72
CA LYS A 123 3.95 -16.91 -5.70
C LYS A 123 3.13 -16.40 -4.53
N LYS A 124 3.65 -15.37 -3.85
CA LYS A 124 2.87 -14.64 -2.84
C LYS A 124 1.89 -13.71 -3.57
N VAL A 125 0.61 -13.89 -3.32
CA VAL A 125 -0.50 -13.12 -3.93
C VAL A 125 -1.24 -12.39 -2.82
N ARG A 126 -1.72 -11.18 -3.12
CA ARG A 126 -2.59 -10.43 -2.22
C ARG A 126 -3.96 -11.09 -2.20
N ASN A 127 -4.52 -11.27 -1.01
CA ASN A 127 -5.86 -11.78 -0.82
C ASN A 127 -6.88 -10.66 -1.07
N HIS A 128 -7.78 -10.86 -2.01
CA HIS A 128 -8.88 -9.93 -2.34
C HIS A 128 -10.24 -10.50 -1.91
N GLY A 129 -10.26 -11.53 -1.07
CA GLY A 129 -11.45 -12.23 -0.62
C GLY A 129 -11.50 -13.69 -1.07
N GLU A 130 -10.48 -14.19 -1.80
CA GLU A 130 -10.40 -15.59 -2.24
C GLU A 130 -10.19 -16.55 -1.07
N ARG A 131 -9.59 -16.07 0.00
CA ARG A 131 -9.39 -16.80 1.26
C ARG A 131 -9.86 -15.98 2.43
N GLU A 132 -10.22 -16.65 3.52
CA GLU A 132 -10.67 -16.00 4.75
C GLU A 132 -9.58 -15.08 5.31
N MET A 133 -10.01 -13.91 5.76
CA MET A 133 -9.21 -12.94 6.51
C MET A 133 -9.80 -12.80 7.91
N TYR A 134 -8.94 -12.73 8.91
CA TYR A 134 -9.36 -12.63 10.29
C TYR A 134 -8.97 -11.28 10.86
N LEU A 135 -9.92 -10.56 11.43
CA LEU A 135 -9.67 -9.35 12.19
C LEU A 135 -9.48 -9.73 13.66
N LEU A 136 -8.30 -9.51 14.18
CA LEU A 136 -7.95 -9.72 15.58
C LEU A 136 -8.10 -8.39 16.32
N PRO A 137 -9.12 -8.24 17.18
CA PRO A 137 -9.21 -7.08 18.05
C PRO A 137 -8.14 -7.17 19.15
N ASP A 138 -7.75 -6.03 19.68
CA ASP A 138 -6.84 -5.92 20.83
C ASP A 138 -5.52 -6.72 20.68
N SER A 139 -5.03 -6.80 19.44
CA SER A 139 -3.82 -7.58 19.12
C SER A 139 -2.52 -6.91 19.58
N ASN A 140 -2.56 -5.60 19.81
CA ASN A 140 -1.45 -4.78 20.27
C ASN A 140 -1.95 -3.48 20.91
N PRO A 141 -1.14 -2.79 21.74
CA PRO A 141 -1.53 -1.49 22.27
C PRO A 141 -1.74 -0.47 21.14
N PRO A 142 -2.84 0.32 21.17
CA PRO A 142 -3.12 1.32 20.16
C PRO A 142 -2.23 2.55 20.32
N ILE A 143 -1.73 3.10 19.22
CA ILE A 143 -1.02 4.41 19.18
C ILE A 143 -2.01 5.55 18.95
N VAL A 144 -3.08 5.30 18.21
CA VAL A 144 -4.17 6.26 17.96
C VAL A 144 -5.51 5.64 18.38
N SER A 145 -6.46 6.47 18.80
CA SER A 145 -7.77 5.95 19.15
C SER A 145 -8.51 5.39 17.92
N PRO A 146 -9.38 4.38 18.10
CA PRO A 146 -10.18 3.84 16.99
C PRO A 146 -10.98 4.92 16.25
N GLU A 147 -11.51 5.92 16.95
CA GLU A 147 -12.29 7.02 16.37
C GLU A 147 -11.44 7.89 15.42
N VAL A 148 -10.20 8.21 15.81
CA VAL A 148 -9.24 8.95 15.00
C VAL A 148 -8.89 8.15 13.75
N PHE A 149 -8.64 6.86 13.90
CA PHE A 149 -8.35 5.96 12.79
C PHE A 149 -9.53 5.91 11.81
N ASP A 150 -10.75 5.69 12.28
CA ASP A 150 -11.95 5.57 11.44
C ASP A 150 -12.26 6.88 10.70
N ARG A 151 -12.08 8.04 11.36
CA ARG A 151 -12.18 9.35 10.69
C ARG A 151 -11.18 9.48 9.54
N VAL A 152 -9.93 9.05 9.75
CA VAL A 152 -8.90 9.05 8.71
C VAL A 152 -9.28 8.10 7.57
N GLN A 153 -9.82 6.89 7.85
CA GLN A 153 -10.29 5.98 6.79
C GLN A 153 -11.42 6.61 5.96
N THR A 154 -12.37 7.28 6.61
CA THR A 154 -13.46 7.99 5.92
C THR A 154 -12.92 9.09 5.00
N LEU A 155 -11.94 9.89 5.47
CA LEU A 155 -11.27 10.89 4.65
C LEU A 155 -10.48 10.27 3.50
N LEU A 156 -9.78 9.16 3.73
CA LEU A 156 -9.06 8.43 2.70
C LEU A 156 -10.00 7.91 1.60
N GLN A 157 -11.20 7.49 1.96
CA GLN A 157 -12.21 7.03 1.00
C GLN A 157 -12.83 8.20 0.23
N SER A 158 -13.15 9.31 0.90
CA SER A 158 -13.73 10.49 0.27
C SER A 158 -12.73 11.18 -0.69
N ARG A 159 -11.44 11.18 -0.33
CA ARG A 159 -10.36 11.72 -1.17
C ARG A 159 -9.89 10.76 -2.27
N LYS A 160 -10.30 9.51 -2.25
CA LYS A 160 -10.32 8.69 -3.46
C LYS A 160 -11.33 9.36 -4.39
N THR A 161 -10.91 10.46 -5.05
CA THR A 161 -11.56 10.84 -6.29
C THR A 161 -11.71 9.54 -7.06
N PRO A 162 -12.91 9.20 -7.54
CA PRO A 162 -13.01 8.17 -8.53
C PRO A 162 -11.94 8.58 -9.54
N HIS A 163 -10.94 7.73 -9.73
CA HIS A 163 -10.10 7.83 -10.88
C HIS A 163 -11.11 7.61 -12.01
N ASN A 164 -11.83 8.67 -12.37
CA ASN A 164 -12.56 8.80 -13.60
C ASN A 164 -11.48 8.70 -14.69
N GLY A 165 -10.80 7.57 -14.67
CA GLY A 165 -10.02 7.09 -15.78
C GLY A 165 -10.91 6.76 -16.97
N SER A 166 -12.17 6.83 -16.78
CA SER A 166 -13.22 7.09 -17.73
C SER A 166 -13.61 8.57 -17.62
N THR A 167 -12.75 9.47 -17.98
CA THR A 167 -13.25 10.55 -18.78
C THR A 167 -13.77 9.84 -20.03
N ASN A 168 -15.07 9.69 -20.14
CA ASN A 168 -15.79 9.40 -21.37
C ASN A 168 -15.63 10.58 -22.35
N GLN A 169 -14.42 11.09 -22.45
CA GLN A 169 -14.04 12.08 -23.42
C GLN A 169 -13.87 11.31 -24.73
N PRO A 170 -14.59 11.68 -25.77
CA PRO A 170 -14.69 10.90 -27.00
C PRO A 170 -13.33 10.57 -27.65
N PHE A 171 -12.28 11.32 -27.31
CA PHE A 171 -10.94 11.18 -27.87
C PHE A 171 -9.89 10.60 -26.92
N SER A 172 -10.25 10.25 -25.67
CA SER A 172 -9.31 9.62 -24.74
C SER A 172 -8.79 8.28 -25.30
N ARG A 173 -7.46 8.12 -25.37
CA ARG A 173 -6.76 6.95 -25.93
C ARG A 173 -7.03 6.68 -27.43
N LYS A 174 -7.69 7.59 -28.13
CA LYS A 174 -7.95 7.49 -29.56
C LYS A 174 -7.04 8.38 -30.40
N LEU A 175 -6.38 9.36 -29.79
CA LEU A 175 -5.45 10.25 -30.46
C LEU A 175 -4.02 9.78 -30.23
N TYR A 176 -3.26 9.69 -31.30
CA TYR A 176 -1.86 9.24 -31.28
C TYR A 176 -0.96 10.30 -31.94
N CYS A 177 0.26 10.40 -31.44
CA CYS A 177 1.27 11.28 -32.01
C CYS A 177 1.70 10.75 -33.39
N ALA A 178 1.63 11.59 -34.43
CA ALA A 178 2.04 11.21 -35.78
C ALA A 178 3.55 10.89 -35.89
N ASN A 179 4.39 11.48 -35.04
CA ASN A 179 5.84 11.26 -35.08
C ASN A 179 6.31 10.02 -34.30
N CYS A 180 5.73 9.74 -33.09
CA CYS A 180 6.23 8.66 -32.25
C CYS A 180 5.18 7.56 -31.96
N GLY A 181 3.99 7.65 -32.50
CA GLY A 181 2.92 6.65 -32.36
C GLY A 181 2.34 6.49 -30.96
N ARG A 182 2.80 7.26 -29.95
CA ARG A 182 2.25 7.19 -28.59
C ARG A 182 0.97 8.00 -28.45
N SER A 183 0.12 7.57 -27.53
CA SER A 183 -1.14 8.26 -27.23
C SER A 183 -0.89 9.68 -26.71
N LEU A 184 -1.76 10.62 -27.13
CA LEU A 184 -1.73 11.97 -26.63
C LEU A 184 -2.37 12.07 -25.25
N LYS A 185 -1.85 12.99 -24.43
CA LYS A 185 -2.41 13.38 -23.14
C LYS A 185 -3.14 14.71 -23.25
N ARG A 186 -4.24 14.84 -22.54
CA ARG A 186 -4.93 16.11 -22.36
C ARG A 186 -4.22 16.95 -21.31
N LYS A 187 -3.94 18.19 -21.62
CA LYS A 187 -3.36 19.20 -20.72
C LYS A 187 -4.23 20.46 -20.72
N PHE A 188 -4.47 21.01 -19.54
CA PHE A 188 -5.10 22.30 -19.37
C PHE A 188 -4.04 23.34 -18.99
N THR A 189 -4.03 24.46 -19.69
CA THR A 189 -3.16 25.58 -19.38
C THR A 189 -3.93 26.87 -19.72
N ASN A 190 -4.06 27.79 -18.76
CA ASN A 190 -4.79 29.05 -18.91
C ASN A 190 -6.21 28.86 -19.51
N ASP A 191 -7.00 27.97 -18.88
CA ASP A 191 -8.37 27.60 -19.26
C ASP A 191 -8.52 27.03 -20.69
N LYS A 192 -7.42 26.77 -21.38
CA LYS A 192 -7.43 26.13 -22.70
C LYS A 192 -6.98 24.69 -22.60
N MET A 193 -7.62 23.83 -23.38
CA MET A 193 -7.33 22.40 -23.46
C MET A 193 -6.43 22.12 -24.65
N TYR A 194 -5.35 21.40 -24.41
CA TYR A 194 -4.40 20.96 -25.43
C TYR A 194 -4.21 19.45 -25.37
N TRP A 195 -3.94 18.85 -26.52
CA TRP A 195 -3.47 17.48 -26.61
C TRP A 195 -1.95 17.49 -26.77
N VAL A 196 -1.24 16.85 -25.88
CA VAL A 196 0.24 16.84 -25.86
C VAL A 196 0.75 15.43 -25.98
N CYS A 197 1.77 15.23 -26.82
CA CYS A 197 2.47 13.95 -26.88
C CYS A 197 3.13 13.63 -25.54
N ASN A 198 2.89 12.45 -25.00
CA ASN A 198 3.45 12.04 -23.71
C ASN A 198 4.98 11.97 -23.74
N THR A 199 5.57 11.57 -24.88
CA THR A 199 7.03 11.54 -25.08
C THR A 199 7.62 12.95 -25.08
N HIS A 200 7.00 13.88 -25.83
CA HIS A 200 7.41 15.29 -25.85
C HIS A 200 7.29 15.94 -24.46
N PHE A 201 6.23 15.63 -23.74
CA PHE A 201 6.01 16.16 -22.38
C PHE A 201 7.08 15.69 -21.37
N GLN A 202 7.58 14.47 -21.52
CA GLN A 202 8.65 13.92 -20.66
C GLN A 202 10.03 14.41 -21.11
N ASN A 203 10.27 14.44 -22.40
CA ASN A 203 11.52 14.92 -23.00
C ASN A 203 11.24 15.46 -24.42
N ALA A 204 11.30 16.78 -24.57
CA ALA A 204 11.02 17.47 -25.81
C ALA A 204 11.98 17.05 -26.96
N ALA A 205 13.21 16.67 -26.63
CA ALA A 205 14.19 16.19 -27.62
C ALA A 205 13.82 14.81 -28.20
N SER A 206 13.05 14.01 -27.47
CA SER A 206 12.67 12.65 -27.91
C SER A 206 11.48 12.62 -28.86
N CYS A 207 10.72 13.71 -28.98
CA CYS A 207 9.64 13.86 -29.95
C CYS A 207 9.38 15.34 -30.24
N PRO A 208 9.61 15.82 -31.45
CA PRO A 208 9.50 17.24 -31.79
C PRO A 208 8.07 17.75 -31.94
N THR A 209 7.06 16.92 -31.68
CA THR A 209 5.63 17.26 -31.88
C THR A 209 5.18 18.36 -30.91
N PRO A 210 4.78 19.54 -31.40
CA PRO A 210 4.21 20.61 -30.55
C PRO A 210 2.86 20.20 -29.96
N PRO A 211 2.35 20.93 -28.93
CA PRO A 211 0.98 20.78 -28.44
C PRO A 211 -0.05 21.13 -29.52
N TYR A 212 -1.14 20.37 -29.62
CA TYR A 212 -2.28 20.61 -30.52
C TYR A 212 -3.45 21.23 -29.77
#